data_e6020c87d9e0c43f5c039bad029be45e
#
_entry.id   e6020c87d9e0c43f5c039bad029be45e
#
_cell.length_a   1.000
_cell.length_b   1.000
_cell.length_c   1.000
_cell.angle_alpha   90.00
_cell.angle_beta   90.00
_cell.angle_gamma   90.00
#
_symmetry.space_group_name_H-M   'P 1'
#
loop_
_entity.id
_entity.type
_entity.pdbx_description
1 polymer ?
#
loop_
_entity_poly.entity_id
_entity_poly.type
_entity_poly.pdbx_seq_one_letter_code
_entity_poly.pdbx_strand_id
1 'polypeptide(L)'
;MSKEKIAFIPKQYFAVVAVLLAIMMSVLDGTIMNIALPTLAHDFDVTPSNAIWIVNAYQLVITMTLLSFASLGDIYGYRRIFLTGISIFAGASLACALSDSFWMLTVSRIIQGFGAACVMSVNTALIRLIYPPQILGRGMGVNAMVVAVSAAAGPSIAGSILALGSWHWLFVINIPLGLAALVIGHRFLPHNPASDTKHKFDKISAIANALTFGLLIYTLEGFAHAENRKFIAIQLVLLIIIGTYFIRRQLKETTPILPVDLLKIPIFALSIGTSITSFTAQMLAMVSLPFFMQNILGYSAVEIGLLLTPWPLATILTAPLAGRLVEKVHPGLLGGIGMAIFATGLFTLYLLPTHPAEWNIIWRMALCGMGFGLFQTPNNVTIVSSAPTHRSGGASGMLGTARLLGQTLGTTLVALLFRIFAEGHRAQACLLLAIFFAIAAGVVSSIRMTQASPAGKK
;
A
#
# COMPACT_ATOMS: atom_id res chain seq x y z
N MET A 1 -29.11 -7.56 28.63
CA MET A 1 -28.03 -8.38 28.02
C MET A 1 -26.70 -7.69 28.30
N SER A 2 -25.89 -8.28 29.18
CA SER A 2 -24.61 -7.74 29.59
C SER A 2 -23.69 -7.66 28.38
N LYS A 3 -23.08 -6.49 28.13
CA LYS A 3 -21.97 -6.35 27.20
C LYS A 3 -20.78 -7.13 27.80
N GLU A 4 -20.66 -8.41 27.51
CA GLU A 4 -19.40 -9.09 27.76
C GLU A 4 -18.29 -8.27 27.12
N LYS A 5 -17.41 -7.74 27.94
CA LYS A 5 -16.17 -7.12 27.51
C LYS A 5 -15.37 -8.22 26.83
N ILE A 6 -15.30 -8.20 25.49
CA ILE A 6 -14.43 -9.10 24.73
C ILE A 6 -13.00 -8.78 25.21
N ALA A 7 -12.53 -9.57 26.18
CA ALA A 7 -11.18 -9.43 26.70
C ALA A 7 -10.21 -10.09 25.72
N PHE A 8 -9.27 -9.31 25.20
CA PHE A 8 -8.17 -9.84 24.40
C PHE A 8 -7.27 -10.71 25.29
N ILE A 9 -7.05 -11.95 24.88
CA ILE A 9 -6.13 -12.84 25.61
C ILE A 9 -4.69 -12.32 25.43
N PRO A 10 -3.82 -12.36 26.45
CA PRO A 10 -2.45 -11.84 26.34
C PRO A 10 -1.66 -12.33 25.11
N LYS A 11 -1.88 -13.57 24.69
CA LYS A 11 -1.27 -14.14 23.48
C LYS A 11 -1.65 -13.38 22.19
N GLN A 12 -2.87 -12.85 22.10
CA GLN A 12 -3.35 -12.10 20.93
C GLN A 12 -2.65 -10.75 20.82
N TYR A 13 -2.34 -10.08 21.93
CA TYR A 13 -1.57 -8.83 21.90
C TYR A 13 -0.18 -9.02 21.29
N PHE A 14 0.54 -10.06 21.72
CA PHE A 14 1.85 -10.36 21.15
C PHE A 14 1.78 -10.75 19.67
N ALA A 15 0.75 -11.50 19.26
CA ALA A 15 0.54 -11.82 17.85
C ALA A 15 0.31 -10.56 17.01
N VAL A 16 -0.50 -9.60 17.50
CA VAL A 16 -0.72 -8.30 16.85
C VAL A 16 0.58 -7.52 16.76
N VAL A 17 1.37 -7.45 17.84
CA VAL A 17 2.66 -6.75 17.86
C VAL A 17 3.60 -7.29 16.78
N ALA A 18 3.69 -8.62 16.61
CA ALA A 18 4.52 -9.21 15.55
C ALA A 18 4.08 -8.76 14.15
N VAL A 19 2.75 -8.76 13.88
CA VAL A 19 2.19 -8.34 12.60
C VAL A 19 2.44 -6.85 12.34
N LEU A 20 2.26 -6.02 13.36
CA LEU A 20 2.47 -4.57 13.26
C LEU A 20 3.96 -4.20 13.10
N LEU A 21 4.86 -4.89 13.78
CA LEU A 21 6.31 -4.70 13.59
C LEU A 21 6.75 -5.02 12.16
N ALA A 22 6.25 -6.12 11.60
CA ALA A 22 6.63 -6.51 10.25
C ALA A 22 6.09 -5.56 9.17
N ILE A 23 4.84 -5.07 9.31
CA ILE A 23 4.31 -4.08 8.36
C ILE A 23 5.00 -2.72 8.53
N MET A 24 5.30 -2.31 9.76
CA MET A 24 6.08 -1.11 10.05
C MET A 24 7.44 -1.17 9.36
N MET A 25 8.17 -2.26 9.53
CA MET A 25 9.47 -2.50 8.90
C MET A 25 9.39 -2.37 7.37
N SER A 26 8.40 -3.03 6.73
CA SER A 26 8.24 -3.00 5.27
C SER A 26 7.87 -1.60 4.74
N VAL A 27 7.09 -0.82 5.47
CA VAL A 27 6.68 0.54 5.08
C VAL A 27 7.82 1.53 5.32
N LEU A 28 8.50 1.44 6.46
CA LEU A 28 9.68 2.27 6.75
C LEU A 28 10.76 2.08 5.69
N ASP A 29 11.10 0.84 5.37
CA ASP A 29 12.11 0.52 4.36
C ASP A 29 11.80 1.15 3.00
N GLY A 30 10.53 1.10 2.58
CA GLY A 30 10.08 1.73 1.33
C GLY A 30 10.19 3.26 1.32
N THR A 31 9.99 3.92 2.47
CA THR A 31 10.04 5.38 2.58
C THR A 31 11.44 5.93 2.84
N ILE A 32 12.25 5.24 3.62
CA ILE A 32 13.63 5.58 3.96
C ILE A 32 14.52 5.62 2.70
N MET A 33 14.34 4.66 1.79
CA MET A 33 15.17 4.54 0.58
C MET A 33 15.06 5.74 -0.35
N ASN A 34 13.89 6.38 -0.46
CA ASN A 34 13.73 7.56 -1.30
C ASN A 34 14.64 8.72 -0.88
N ILE A 35 14.92 8.87 0.41
CA ILE A 35 15.80 9.90 0.96
C ILE A 35 17.27 9.55 0.75
N ALA A 36 17.61 8.27 0.71
CA ALA A 36 18.98 7.79 0.54
C ALA A 36 19.46 7.80 -0.92
N LEU A 37 18.54 7.90 -1.91
CA LEU A 37 18.89 7.80 -3.34
C LEU A 37 20.02 8.73 -3.79
N PRO A 38 20.06 10.05 -3.43
CA PRO A 38 21.15 10.92 -3.83
C PRO A 38 22.52 10.47 -3.28
N THR A 39 22.56 10.04 -2.01
CA THR A 39 23.76 9.52 -1.37
C THR A 39 24.23 8.24 -2.06
N LEU A 40 23.32 7.30 -2.35
CA LEU A 40 23.64 6.06 -3.04
C LEU A 40 24.11 6.30 -4.48
N ALA A 41 23.53 7.28 -5.19
CA ALA A 41 23.98 7.65 -6.53
C ALA A 41 25.42 8.16 -6.52
N HIS A 42 25.78 8.97 -5.52
CA HIS A 42 27.13 9.49 -5.32
C HIS A 42 28.11 8.38 -4.93
N ASP A 43 27.78 7.55 -3.94
CA ASP A 43 28.69 6.54 -3.39
C ASP A 43 29.00 5.41 -4.39
N PHE A 44 28.02 5.07 -5.25
CA PHE A 44 28.22 4.06 -6.30
C PHE A 44 28.66 4.63 -7.65
N ASP A 45 28.85 5.94 -7.76
CA ASP A 45 29.20 6.64 -9.02
C ASP A 45 28.26 6.26 -10.18
N VAL A 46 26.95 6.27 -9.90
CA VAL A 46 25.90 5.97 -10.88
C VAL A 46 25.00 7.19 -11.12
N THR A 47 24.38 7.24 -12.30
CA THR A 47 23.43 8.31 -12.59
C THR A 47 22.21 8.23 -11.65
N PRO A 48 21.57 9.37 -11.31
CA PRO A 48 20.34 9.36 -10.51
C PRO A 48 19.25 8.43 -11.07
N SER A 49 19.12 8.34 -12.40
CA SER A 49 18.19 7.41 -13.06
C SER A 49 18.50 5.95 -12.77
N ASN A 50 19.78 5.58 -12.71
CA ASN A 50 20.17 4.21 -12.35
C ASN A 50 19.93 3.94 -10.86
N ALA A 51 20.23 4.91 -9.98
CA ALA A 51 19.99 4.76 -8.54
C ALA A 51 18.52 4.46 -8.20
N ILE A 52 17.58 5.02 -8.95
CA ILE A 52 16.12 4.76 -8.80
C ILE A 52 15.81 3.26 -8.89
N TRP A 53 16.57 2.48 -9.66
CA TRP A 53 16.36 1.03 -9.76
C TRP A 53 16.50 0.29 -8.43
N ILE A 54 17.24 0.83 -7.44
CA ILE A 54 17.33 0.27 -6.09
C ILE A 54 15.94 0.25 -5.42
N VAL A 55 15.12 1.27 -5.67
CA VAL A 55 13.74 1.37 -5.14
C VAL A 55 12.77 0.61 -6.05
N ASN A 56 12.86 0.82 -7.36
CA ASN A 56 11.91 0.24 -8.32
C ASN A 56 11.98 -1.29 -8.36
N ALA A 57 13.17 -1.89 -8.27
CA ALA A 57 13.34 -3.34 -8.24
C ALA A 57 12.59 -3.98 -7.05
N TYR A 58 12.68 -3.38 -5.87
CA TYR A 58 11.95 -3.81 -4.68
C TYR A 58 10.43 -3.71 -4.87
N GLN A 59 9.93 -2.56 -5.31
CA GLN A 59 8.50 -2.32 -5.54
C GLN A 59 7.92 -3.23 -6.62
N LEU A 60 8.66 -3.43 -7.71
CA LEU A 60 8.26 -4.28 -8.83
C LEU A 60 8.08 -5.73 -8.38
N VAL A 61 9.06 -6.27 -7.63
CA VAL A 61 8.97 -7.64 -7.10
C VAL A 61 7.77 -7.80 -6.18
N ILE A 62 7.51 -6.84 -5.29
CA ILE A 62 6.32 -6.88 -4.43
C ILE A 62 5.07 -6.99 -5.28
N THR A 63 4.91 -6.12 -6.27
CA THR A 63 3.69 -6.09 -7.09
C THR A 63 3.51 -7.36 -7.92
N MET A 64 4.59 -7.88 -8.50
CA MET A 64 4.58 -9.11 -9.30
C MET A 64 4.21 -10.35 -8.47
N THR A 65 4.55 -10.39 -7.18
CA THR A 65 4.49 -11.62 -6.40
C THR A 65 3.46 -11.62 -5.26
N LEU A 66 2.90 -10.46 -4.92
CA LEU A 66 1.97 -10.28 -3.80
C LEU A 66 0.79 -11.26 -3.85
N LEU A 67 0.10 -11.38 -4.99
CA LEU A 67 -1.04 -12.28 -5.16
C LEU A 67 -0.62 -13.75 -5.10
N SER A 68 0.55 -14.07 -5.65
CA SER A 68 1.10 -15.43 -5.58
C SER A 68 1.38 -15.86 -4.14
N PHE A 69 1.97 -14.98 -3.33
CA PHE A 69 2.19 -15.26 -1.90
C PHE A 69 0.90 -15.26 -1.09
N ALA A 70 -0.10 -14.46 -1.47
CA ALA A 70 -1.42 -14.53 -0.87
C ALA A 70 -2.08 -15.90 -1.07
N SER A 71 -2.00 -16.44 -2.30
CA SER A 71 -2.47 -17.79 -2.62
C SER A 71 -1.68 -18.88 -1.87
N LEU A 72 -0.36 -18.74 -1.78
CA LEU A 72 0.46 -19.64 -0.96
C LEU A 72 0.06 -19.56 0.51
N GLY A 73 -0.33 -18.39 1.01
CA GLY A 73 -0.86 -18.21 2.36
C GLY A 73 -2.16 -18.96 2.61
N ASP A 74 -3.08 -18.96 1.63
CA ASP A 74 -4.33 -19.74 1.70
C ASP A 74 -4.05 -21.26 1.71
N ILE A 75 -3.03 -21.72 0.96
CA ILE A 75 -2.69 -23.14 0.81
C ILE A 75 -1.83 -23.66 1.98
N TYR A 76 -0.72 -22.97 2.27
CA TYR A 76 0.30 -23.46 3.23
C TYR A 76 0.19 -22.82 4.61
N GLY A 77 -0.67 -21.83 4.77
CA GLY A 77 -0.93 -21.12 6.02
C GLY A 77 -0.23 -19.76 6.13
N TYR A 78 -0.98 -18.75 6.59
CA TYR A 78 -0.52 -17.37 6.71
C TYR A 78 0.69 -17.22 7.63
N ARG A 79 0.69 -17.94 8.76
CA ARG A 79 1.82 -17.94 9.69
C ARG A 79 3.12 -18.37 9.04
N ARG A 80 3.11 -19.43 8.23
CA ARG A 80 4.32 -19.94 7.54
C ARG A 80 4.83 -18.90 6.53
N ILE A 81 3.95 -18.38 5.69
CA ILE A 81 4.32 -17.37 4.67
C ILE A 81 4.85 -16.11 5.36
N PHE A 82 4.22 -15.67 6.43
CA PHE A 82 4.64 -14.49 7.19
C PHE A 82 6.04 -14.65 7.80
N LEU A 83 6.29 -15.77 8.50
CA LEU A 83 7.59 -16.03 9.14
C LEU A 83 8.71 -16.21 8.10
N THR A 84 8.43 -16.92 6.99
CA THR A 84 9.36 -17.03 5.86
C THR A 84 9.65 -15.65 5.26
N GLY A 85 8.62 -14.82 5.09
CA GLY A 85 8.76 -13.45 4.59
C GLY A 85 9.67 -12.59 5.47
N ILE A 86 9.47 -12.60 6.79
CA ILE A 86 10.33 -11.86 7.73
C ILE A 86 11.77 -12.38 7.67
N SER A 87 11.97 -13.71 7.62
CA SER A 87 13.31 -14.30 7.55
C SER A 87 14.05 -13.88 6.28
N ILE A 88 13.36 -13.91 5.11
CA ILE A 88 13.91 -13.44 3.85
C ILE A 88 14.21 -11.95 3.93
N PHE A 89 13.28 -11.15 4.45
CA PHE A 89 13.43 -9.69 4.54
C PHE A 89 14.63 -9.30 5.43
N ALA A 90 14.74 -9.89 6.63
CA ALA A 90 15.83 -9.61 7.54
C ALA A 90 17.20 -10.08 6.98
N GLY A 91 17.24 -11.27 6.37
CA GLY A 91 18.46 -11.78 5.72
C GLY A 91 18.88 -10.92 4.52
N ALA A 92 17.94 -10.50 3.69
CA ALA A 92 18.18 -9.59 2.57
C ALA A 92 18.60 -8.19 3.05
N SER A 93 18.01 -7.71 4.17
CA SER A 93 18.45 -6.44 4.78
C SER A 93 19.90 -6.49 5.23
N LEU A 94 20.37 -7.63 5.78
CA LEU A 94 21.78 -7.84 6.08
C LEU A 94 22.62 -7.82 4.80
N ALA A 95 22.17 -8.48 3.73
CA ALA A 95 22.86 -8.46 2.45
C ALA A 95 22.93 -7.03 1.85
N CYS A 96 21.85 -6.24 1.97
CA CYS A 96 21.86 -4.82 1.60
C CYS A 96 22.87 -4.02 2.43
N ALA A 97 22.91 -4.26 3.75
CA ALA A 97 23.85 -3.58 4.65
C ALA A 97 25.32 -3.95 4.40
N LEU A 98 25.60 -5.07 3.77
CA LEU A 98 26.94 -5.53 3.41
C LEU A 98 27.28 -5.29 1.92
N SER A 99 26.46 -4.55 1.20
CA SER A 99 26.63 -4.35 -0.25
C SER A 99 27.72 -3.32 -0.53
N ASP A 100 28.72 -3.71 -1.35
CA ASP A 100 29.81 -2.85 -1.78
C ASP A 100 29.62 -2.32 -3.22
N SER A 101 28.56 -2.72 -3.90
CA SER A 101 28.28 -2.33 -5.28
C SER A 101 26.81 -2.12 -5.56
N PHE A 102 26.52 -1.27 -6.55
CA PHE A 102 25.16 -1.00 -7.04
C PHE A 102 24.40 -2.29 -7.38
N TRP A 103 25.05 -3.23 -8.09
CA TRP A 103 24.42 -4.48 -8.51
C TRP A 103 24.12 -5.40 -7.33
N MET A 104 25.05 -5.52 -6.37
CA MET A 104 24.84 -6.31 -5.16
C MET A 104 23.69 -5.75 -4.35
N LEU A 105 23.60 -4.43 -4.19
CA LEU A 105 22.50 -3.78 -3.50
C LEU A 105 21.18 -4.02 -4.24
N THR A 106 21.14 -3.82 -5.57
CA THR A 106 19.92 -4.02 -6.37
C THR A 106 19.40 -5.46 -6.30
N VAL A 107 20.29 -6.46 -6.39
CA VAL A 107 19.90 -7.88 -6.26
C VAL A 107 19.40 -8.17 -4.83
N SER A 108 20.07 -7.64 -3.82
CA SER A 108 19.63 -7.78 -2.42
C SER A 108 18.24 -7.15 -2.21
N ARG A 109 17.95 -6.02 -2.86
CA ARG A 109 16.63 -5.36 -2.86
C ARG A 109 15.56 -6.22 -3.54
N ILE A 110 15.88 -6.92 -4.62
CA ILE A 110 14.98 -7.90 -5.24
C ILE A 110 14.60 -8.99 -4.22
N ILE A 111 15.60 -9.58 -3.55
CA ILE A 111 15.36 -10.62 -2.55
C ILE A 111 14.54 -10.07 -1.36
N GLN A 112 14.84 -8.86 -0.90
CA GLN A 112 14.10 -8.18 0.15
C GLN A 112 12.64 -7.92 -0.26
N GLY A 113 12.39 -7.60 -1.55
CA GLY A 113 11.07 -7.46 -2.13
C GLY A 113 10.21 -8.72 -2.04
N PHE A 114 10.79 -9.91 -2.24
CA PHE A 114 10.09 -11.19 -2.00
C PHE A 114 9.69 -11.34 -0.53
N GLY A 115 10.57 -10.99 0.41
CA GLY A 115 10.26 -11.00 1.85
C GLY A 115 9.11 -10.06 2.19
N ALA A 116 9.16 -8.82 1.68
CA ALA A 116 8.10 -7.83 1.87
C ALA A 116 6.76 -8.29 1.27
N ALA A 117 6.78 -8.87 0.06
CA ALA A 117 5.58 -9.40 -0.58
C ALA A 117 4.93 -10.52 0.25
N CYS A 118 5.72 -11.43 0.83
CA CYS A 118 5.22 -12.45 1.75
C CYS A 118 4.51 -11.83 2.96
N VAL A 119 5.15 -10.84 3.63
CA VAL A 119 4.58 -10.17 4.80
C VAL A 119 3.30 -9.42 4.43
N MET A 120 3.36 -8.59 3.39
CA MET A 120 2.23 -7.72 3.00
C MET A 120 1.03 -8.52 2.49
N SER A 121 1.26 -9.64 1.78
CA SER A 121 0.20 -10.47 1.20
C SER A 121 -0.73 -11.10 2.26
N VAL A 122 -0.19 -11.44 3.42
CA VAL A 122 -0.94 -12.12 4.48
C VAL A 122 -1.22 -11.23 5.70
N ASN A 123 -0.76 -9.97 5.71
CA ASN A 123 -0.89 -9.06 6.84
C ASN A 123 -2.34 -8.91 7.33
N THR A 124 -3.24 -8.52 6.44
CA THR A 124 -4.66 -8.31 6.80
C THR A 124 -5.40 -9.63 7.06
N ALA A 125 -4.98 -10.73 6.43
CA ALA A 125 -5.50 -12.06 6.73
C ALA A 125 -5.14 -12.51 8.16
N LEU A 126 -3.91 -12.25 8.60
CA LEU A 126 -3.49 -12.49 9.98
C LEU A 126 -4.25 -11.62 10.98
N ILE A 127 -4.46 -10.33 10.68
CA ILE A 127 -5.28 -9.45 11.52
C ILE A 127 -6.69 -10.02 11.65
N ARG A 128 -7.31 -10.48 10.55
CA ARG A 128 -8.63 -11.12 10.56
C ARG A 128 -8.64 -12.42 11.40
N LEU A 129 -7.53 -13.16 11.41
CA LEU A 129 -7.41 -14.40 12.17
C LEU A 129 -7.23 -14.15 13.67
N ILE A 130 -6.56 -13.04 14.04
CA ILE A 130 -6.26 -12.68 15.43
C ILE A 130 -7.45 -11.98 16.10
N TYR A 131 -8.11 -11.07 15.37
CA TYR A 131 -9.19 -10.25 15.92
C TYR A 131 -10.56 -10.94 15.75
N PRO A 132 -11.39 -10.99 16.79
CA PRO A 132 -12.80 -11.37 16.65
C PRO A 132 -13.53 -10.47 15.64
N PRO A 133 -14.50 -11.00 14.88
CA PRO A 133 -15.23 -10.24 13.85
C PRO A 133 -15.83 -8.93 14.37
N GLN A 134 -16.28 -8.90 15.63
CA GLN A 134 -16.93 -7.74 16.27
C GLN A 134 -16.00 -6.54 16.47
N ILE A 135 -14.69 -6.78 16.59
CA ILE A 135 -13.66 -5.76 16.81
C ILE A 135 -12.58 -5.74 15.72
N LEU A 136 -12.85 -6.39 14.57
CA LEU A 136 -11.94 -6.39 13.42
C LEU A 136 -11.62 -4.97 12.94
N GLY A 137 -12.60 -4.06 13.01
CA GLY A 137 -12.41 -2.65 12.68
C GLY A 137 -11.30 -1.98 13.48
N ARG A 138 -11.17 -2.31 14.78
CA ARG A 138 -10.07 -1.79 15.62
C ARG A 138 -8.71 -2.31 15.15
N GLY A 139 -8.62 -3.60 14.81
CA GLY A 139 -7.40 -4.19 14.28
C GLY A 139 -6.96 -3.54 12.98
N MET A 140 -7.89 -3.31 12.05
CA MET A 140 -7.61 -2.63 10.78
C MET A 140 -7.25 -1.16 10.97
N GLY A 141 -7.91 -0.46 11.92
CA GLY A 141 -7.60 0.91 12.28
C GLY A 141 -6.19 1.07 12.88
N VAL A 142 -5.79 0.17 13.78
CA VAL A 142 -4.43 0.15 14.35
C VAL A 142 -3.40 -0.16 13.27
N ASN A 143 -3.69 -1.10 12.36
CA ASN A 143 -2.80 -1.39 11.22
C ASN A 143 -2.63 -0.16 10.31
N ALA A 144 -3.71 0.52 9.97
CA ALA A 144 -3.66 1.74 9.17
C ALA A 144 -2.88 2.87 9.87
N MET A 145 -3.06 3.02 11.18
CA MET A 145 -2.28 3.96 12.00
C MET A 145 -0.79 3.65 11.94
N VAL A 146 -0.38 2.39 12.13
CA VAL A 146 1.04 1.99 12.08
C VAL A 146 1.64 2.25 10.70
N VAL A 147 0.91 1.96 9.63
CA VAL A 147 1.33 2.28 8.25
C VAL A 147 1.55 3.79 8.09
N ALA A 148 0.62 4.63 8.59
CA ALA A 148 0.72 6.08 8.51
C ALA A 148 1.89 6.64 9.34
N VAL A 149 2.08 6.13 10.57
CA VAL A 149 3.23 6.49 11.43
C VAL A 149 4.55 6.14 10.74
N SER A 150 4.65 4.94 10.19
CA SER A 150 5.86 4.48 9.51
C SER A 150 6.19 5.33 8.29
N ALA A 151 5.18 5.66 7.49
CA ALA A 151 5.34 6.51 6.32
C ALA A 151 5.78 7.94 6.70
N ALA A 152 5.22 8.50 7.77
CA ALA A 152 5.56 9.83 8.27
C ALA A 152 6.96 9.88 8.92
N ALA A 153 7.34 8.84 9.66
CA ALA A 153 8.61 8.78 10.37
C ALA A 153 9.80 8.46 9.44
N GLY A 154 9.55 7.81 8.30
CA GLY A 154 10.59 7.36 7.37
C GLY A 154 11.60 8.42 6.99
N PRO A 155 11.19 9.59 6.45
CA PRO A 155 12.11 10.66 6.07
C PRO A 155 12.96 11.18 7.24
N SER A 156 12.38 11.36 8.41
CA SER A 156 13.08 11.83 9.61
C SER A 156 14.10 10.82 10.12
N ILE A 157 13.75 9.53 10.13
CA ILE A 157 14.65 8.44 10.50
C ILE A 157 15.80 8.35 9.49
N ALA A 158 15.50 8.41 8.19
CA ALA A 158 16.51 8.38 7.14
C ALA A 158 17.49 9.55 7.27
N GLY A 159 16.98 10.77 7.39
CA GLY A 159 17.80 11.96 7.55
C GLY A 159 18.70 11.90 8.78
N SER A 160 18.17 11.44 9.93
CA SER A 160 18.96 11.28 11.17
C SER A 160 20.07 10.24 11.02
N ILE A 161 19.79 9.10 10.39
CA ILE A 161 20.80 8.04 10.18
C ILE A 161 21.87 8.53 9.23
N LEU A 162 21.52 9.17 8.11
CA LEU A 162 22.48 9.69 7.13
C LEU A 162 23.34 10.82 7.69
N ALA A 163 22.80 11.63 8.61
CA ALA A 163 23.56 12.68 9.29
C ALA A 163 24.60 12.12 10.30
N LEU A 164 24.34 10.96 10.89
CA LEU A 164 25.17 10.35 11.93
C LEU A 164 26.15 9.30 11.38
N GLY A 165 25.90 8.78 10.15
CA GLY A 165 26.71 7.70 9.61
C GLY A 165 26.40 7.33 8.17
N SER A 166 26.78 6.12 7.80
CA SER A 166 26.63 5.59 6.45
C SER A 166 25.19 5.10 6.17
N TRP A 167 24.78 5.13 4.90
CA TRP A 167 23.50 4.59 4.42
C TRP A 167 23.30 3.09 4.75
N HIS A 168 24.34 2.33 5.01
CA HIS A 168 24.26 0.92 5.42
C HIS A 168 23.38 0.73 6.66
N TRP A 169 23.38 1.68 7.60
CA TRP A 169 22.58 1.65 8.81
C TRP A 169 21.07 1.71 8.55
N LEU A 170 20.65 2.23 7.39
CA LEU A 170 19.25 2.22 6.96
C LEU A 170 18.71 0.80 6.80
N PHE A 171 19.56 -0.15 6.46
CA PHE A 171 19.22 -1.57 6.35
C PHE A 171 19.43 -2.32 7.67
N VAL A 172 20.45 -1.95 8.44
CA VAL A 172 20.75 -2.59 9.73
C VAL A 172 19.58 -2.46 10.71
N ILE A 173 18.84 -1.34 10.71
CA ILE A 173 17.68 -1.13 11.58
C ILE A 173 16.57 -2.17 11.37
N ASN A 174 16.48 -2.76 10.18
CA ASN A 174 15.51 -3.80 9.87
C ASN A 174 15.83 -5.14 10.54
N ILE A 175 17.09 -5.38 10.89
CA ILE A 175 17.53 -6.66 11.45
C ILE A 175 16.96 -6.89 12.85
N PRO A 176 17.15 -5.99 13.84
CA PRO A 176 16.59 -6.18 15.17
C PRO A 176 15.06 -6.18 15.15
N LEU A 177 14.43 -5.35 14.32
CA LEU A 177 12.97 -5.34 14.17
C LEU A 177 12.46 -6.65 13.59
N GLY A 178 13.12 -7.16 12.54
CA GLY A 178 12.79 -8.44 11.91
C GLY A 178 12.99 -9.62 12.86
N LEU A 179 14.09 -9.67 13.61
CA LEU A 179 14.33 -10.70 14.62
C LEU A 179 13.28 -10.67 15.74
N ALA A 180 12.92 -9.49 16.24
CA ALA A 180 11.86 -9.35 17.24
C ALA A 180 10.51 -9.85 16.70
N ALA A 181 10.13 -9.42 15.48
CA ALA A 181 8.90 -9.86 14.82
C ALA A 181 8.92 -11.39 14.56
N LEU A 182 10.06 -11.96 14.19
CA LEU A 182 10.23 -13.41 13.95
C LEU A 182 10.05 -14.20 15.23
N VAL A 183 10.73 -13.83 16.33
CA VAL A 183 10.66 -14.51 17.63
C VAL A 183 9.25 -14.43 18.20
N ILE A 184 8.65 -13.25 18.25
CA ILE A 184 7.30 -13.04 18.74
C ILE A 184 6.29 -13.78 17.85
N GLY A 185 6.43 -13.65 16.53
CA GLY A 185 5.55 -14.31 15.56
C GLY A 185 5.62 -15.82 15.62
N HIS A 186 6.82 -16.39 15.76
CA HIS A 186 6.99 -17.83 15.93
C HIS A 186 6.27 -18.38 17.18
N ARG A 187 6.27 -17.62 18.27
CA ARG A 187 5.68 -18.05 19.55
C ARG A 187 4.17 -17.82 19.64
N PHE A 188 3.66 -16.72 19.08
CA PHE A 188 2.31 -16.23 19.39
C PHE A 188 1.34 -16.20 18.20
N LEU A 189 1.82 -16.24 16.94
CA LEU A 189 0.90 -16.24 15.80
C LEU A 189 0.06 -17.52 15.76
N PRO A 190 -1.26 -17.38 15.55
CA PRO A 190 -2.15 -18.51 15.45
C PRO A 190 -1.84 -19.35 14.21
N HIS A 191 -2.13 -20.63 14.29
CA HIS A 191 -2.11 -21.52 13.12
C HIS A 191 -3.39 -21.31 12.31
N ASN A 192 -3.31 -21.51 11.01
CA ASN A 192 -4.51 -21.48 10.18
C ASN A 192 -5.46 -22.59 10.63
N PRO A 193 -6.78 -22.35 10.55
CA PRO A 193 -7.75 -23.43 10.62
C PRO A 193 -7.39 -24.49 9.56
N ALA A 194 -7.57 -25.76 9.91
CA ALA A 194 -7.33 -26.84 8.95
C ALA A 194 -8.19 -26.61 7.70
N SER A 195 -7.56 -26.61 6.54
CA SER A 195 -8.25 -26.57 5.25
C SER A 195 -8.44 -28.00 4.78
N ASP A 196 -9.67 -28.43 4.61
CA ASP A 196 -10.00 -29.78 4.09
C ASP A 196 -9.66 -29.94 2.60
N THR A 197 -9.32 -28.87 1.91
CA THR A 197 -9.04 -28.88 0.46
C THR A 197 -7.53 -28.81 0.20
N LYS A 198 -6.97 -29.92 -0.31
CA LYS A 198 -5.60 -30.01 -0.84
C LYS A 198 -5.50 -29.33 -2.22
N HIS A 199 -5.60 -28.01 -2.26
CA HIS A 199 -5.33 -27.29 -3.49
C HIS A 199 -3.82 -27.27 -3.80
N LYS A 200 -3.46 -27.58 -5.05
CA LYS A 200 -2.06 -27.45 -5.52
C LYS A 200 -1.82 -26.02 -6.00
N PHE A 201 -0.65 -25.49 -5.68
CA PHE A 201 -0.24 -24.18 -6.16
C PHE A 201 -0.03 -24.19 -7.68
N ASP A 202 -0.70 -23.30 -8.39
CA ASP A 202 -0.57 -23.15 -9.84
C ASP A 202 0.62 -22.25 -10.21
N LYS A 203 1.76 -22.89 -10.50
CA LYS A 203 3.01 -22.20 -10.88
C LYS A 203 2.86 -21.41 -12.18
N ILE A 204 2.08 -21.89 -13.14
CA ILE A 204 1.89 -21.24 -14.45
C ILE A 204 1.12 -19.93 -14.24
N SER A 205 0.05 -19.96 -13.46
CA SER A 205 -0.69 -18.75 -13.09
C SER A 205 0.16 -17.78 -12.30
N ALA A 206 1.06 -18.25 -11.43
CA ALA A 206 1.97 -17.36 -10.69
C ALA A 206 2.95 -16.64 -11.61
N ILE A 207 3.53 -17.33 -12.60
CA ILE A 207 4.40 -16.72 -13.61
C ILE A 207 3.61 -15.73 -14.48
N ALA A 208 2.42 -16.12 -14.95
CA ALA A 208 1.56 -15.26 -15.76
C ALA A 208 1.13 -14.00 -14.98
N ASN A 209 0.83 -14.13 -13.68
CA ASN A 209 0.57 -13.00 -12.77
C ASN A 209 1.77 -12.05 -12.71
N ALA A 210 2.95 -12.60 -12.44
CA ALA A 210 4.17 -11.81 -12.33
C ALA A 210 4.47 -11.06 -13.64
N LEU A 211 4.37 -11.72 -14.77
CA LEU A 211 4.58 -11.10 -16.08
C LEU A 211 3.52 -10.03 -16.40
N THR A 212 2.24 -10.29 -16.09
CA THR A 212 1.16 -9.34 -16.34
C THR A 212 1.35 -8.05 -15.54
N PHE A 213 1.56 -8.16 -14.23
CA PHE A 213 1.75 -6.98 -13.38
C PHE A 213 3.10 -6.31 -13.62
N GLY A 214 4.16 -7.08 -13.88
CA GLY A 214 5.47 -6.54 -14.24
C GLY A 214 5.42 -5.72 -15.54
N LEU A 215 4.83 -6.28 -16.61
CA LEU A 215 4.63 -5.56 -17.87
C LEU A 215 3.71 -4.35 -17.72
N LEU A 216 2.64 -4.48 -16.92
CA LEU A 216 1.73 -3.34 -16.67
C LEU A 216 2.49 -2.15 -16.07
N ILE A 217 3.28 -2.38 -15.00
CA ILE A 217 4.05 -1.32 -14.35
C ILE A 217 5.11 -0.77 -15.30
N TYR A 218 5.87 -1.65 -15.95
CA TYR A 218 6.93 -1.24 -16.87
C TYR A 218 6.40 -0.44 -18.07
N THR A 219 5.22 -0.81 -18.60
CA THR A 219 4.54 -0.04 -19.65
C THR A 219 4.08 1.32 -19.15
N LEU A 220 3.53 1.40 -17.92
CA LEU A 220 3.11 2.66 -17.30
C LEU A 220 4.30 3.60 -17.06
N GLU A 221 5.44 3.07 -16.61
CA GLU A 221 6.69 3.83 -16.47
C GLU A 221 7.21 4.32 -17.83
N GLY A 222 7.16 3.47 -18.87
CA GLY A 222 7.54 3.85 -20.24
C GLY A 222 6.72 5.03 -20.77
N PHE A 223 5.41 5.06 -20.49
CA PHE A 223 4.56 6.23 -20.80
C PHE A 223 4.99 7.48 -20.03
N ALA A 224 5.31 7.35 -18.75
CA ALA A 224 5.74 8.45 -17.90
C ALA A 224 7.06 9.07 -18.38
N HIS A 225 8.04 8.25 -18.75
CA HIS A 225 9.38 8.68 -19.18
C HIS A 225 9.51 8.96 -20.68
N ALA A 226 8.39 8.90 -21.43
CA ALA A 226 8.37 9.13 -22.88
C ALA A 226 9.33 8.24 -23.69
N GLU A 227 9.43 6.97 -23.29
CA GLU A 227 10.18 5.98 -24.03
C GLU A 227 9.75 5.87 -25.50
N ASN A 228 10.56 5.20 -26.30
CA ASN A 228 10.27 5.03 -27.73
C ASN A 228 8.90 4.38 -27.94
N ARG A 229 8.02 5.04 -28.71
CA ARG A 229 6.64 4.59 -28.99
C ARG A 229 6.56 3.14 -29.48
N LYS A 230 7.58 2.66 -30.24
CA LYS A 230 7.65 1.26 -30.68
C LYS A 230 7.81 0.28 -29.52
N PHE A 231 8.66 0.63 -28.55
CA PHE A 231 8.85 -0.18 -27.33
C PHE A 231 7.57 -0.25 -26.51
N ILE A 232 6.92 0.88 -26.28
CA ILE A 232 5.64 0.95 -25.55
C ILE A 232 4.57 0.13 -26.27
N ALA A 233 4.49 0.20 -27.61
CA ALA A 233 3.54 -0.60 -28.38
C ALA A 233 3.80 -2.10 -28.24
N ILE A 234 5.05 -2.54 -28.27
CA ILE A 234 5.41 -3.96 -28.04
C ILE A 234 5.01 -4.40 -26.63
N GLN A 235 5.31 -3.59 -25.61
CA GLN A 235 4.94 -3.86 -24.22
C GLN A 235 3.42 -4.00 -24.05
N LEU A 236 2.64 -3.10 -24.69
CA LEU A 236 1.18 -3.15 -24.66
C LEU A 236 0.64 -4.43 -25.33
N VAL A 237 1.18 -4.80 -26.47
CA VAL A 237 0.78 -6.04 -27.17
C VAL A 237 1.08 -7.26 -26.30
N LEU A 238 2.28 -7.34 -25.73
CA LEU A 238 2.66 -8.42 -24.79
C LEU A 238 1.76 -8.44 -23.56
N LEU A 239 1.47 -7.27 -22.97
CA LEU A 239 0.57 -7.14 -21.82
C LEU A 239 -0.84 -7.63 -22.15
N ILE A 240 -1.39 -7.28 -23.34
CA ILE A 240 -2.71 -7.75 -23.77
C ILE A 240 -2.71 -9.27 -23.96
N ILE A 241 -1.70 -9.83 -24.61
CA ILE A 241 -1.60 -11.28 -24.86
C ILE A 241 -1.49 -12.05 -23.54
N ILE A 242 -0.50 -11.71 -22.71
CA ILE A 242 -0.22 -12.41 -21.44
C ILE A 242 -1.34 -12.16 -20.44
N GLY A 243 -1.84 -10.93 -20.34
CA GLY A 243 -2.95 -10.59 -19.46
C GLY A 243 -4.26 -11.30 -19.84
N THR A 244 -4.58 -11.39 -21.13
CA THR A 244 -5.75 -12.14 -21.61
C THR A 244 -5.60 -13.63 -21.32
N TYR A 245 -4.43 -14.21 -21.59
CA TYR A 245 -4.13 -15.60 -21.23
C TYR A 245 -4.32 -15.82 -19.72
N PHE A 246 -3.72 -14.96 -18.89
CA PHE A 246 -3.82 -15.04 -17.44
C PHE A 246 -5.26 -14.97 -16.96
N ILE A 247 -6.04 -13.95 -17.38
CA ILE A 247 -7.45 -13.79 -16.98
C ILE A 247 -8.28 -14.99 -17.40
N ARG A 248 -8.16 -15.46 -18.66
CA ARG A 248 -8.90 -16.64 -19.16
C ARG A 248 -8.58 -17.90 -18.37
N ARG A 249 -7.32 -18.06 -17.94
CA ARG A 249 -6.92 -19.16 -17.08
C ARG A 249 -7.52 -19.04 -15.69
N GLN A 250 -7.46 -17.84 -15.08
CA GLN A 250 -8.02 -17.61 -13.73
C GLN A 250 -9.54 -17.82 -13.67
N LEU A 251 -10.27 -17.54 -14.76
CA LEU A 251 -11.72 -17.75 -14.82
C LEU A 251 -12.11 -19.25 -14.82
N LYS A 252 -11.18 -20.14 -15.12
CA LYS A 252 -11.40 -21.61 -15.13
C LYS A 252 -10.97 -22.28 -13.82
N GLU A 253 -10.14 -21.60 -13.03
CA GLU A 253 -9.62 -22.16 -11.77
C GLU A 253 -10.65 -22.04 -10.63
N THR A 254 -10.70 -23.06 -9.77
CA THR A 254 -11.59 -23.08 -8.60
C THR A 254 -11.08 -22.17 -7.48
N THR A 255 -9.76 -22.02 -7.37
CA THR A 255 -9.10 -21.13 -6.40
C THR A 255 -8.05 -20.28 -7.13
N PRO A 256 -8.52 -19.25 -7.88
CA PRO A 256 -7.63 -18.44 -8.70
C PRO A 256 -6.67 -17.60 -7.85
N ILE A 257 -5.44 -17.38 -8.37
CA ILE A 257 -4.43 -16.48 -7.77
C ILE A 257 -4.92 -15.03 -7.82
N LEU A 258 -5.35 -14.56 -9.00
CA LEU A 258 -6.13 -13.33 -9.10
C LEU A 258 -7.56 -13.66 -8.66
N PRO A 259 -8.05 -13.13 -7.54
CA PRO A 259 -9.31 -13.57 -6.94
C PRO A 259 -10.54 -13.10 -7.73
N VAL A 260 -10.66 -13.57 -8.99
CA VAL A 260 -11.80 -13.29 -9.88
C VAL A 260 -13.10 -13.89 -9.32
N ASP A 261 -13.01 -14.92 -8.49
CA ASP A 261 -14.10 -15.48 -7.71
C ASP A 261 -14.65 -14.46 -6.70
N LEU A 262 -13.78 -13.75 -6.00
CA LEU A 262 -14.16 -12.70 -5.07
C LEU A 262 -14.68 -11.45 -5.79
N LEU A 263 -14.16 -11.12 -6.96
CA LEU A 263 -14.66 -10.00 -7.78
C LEU A 263 -16.09 -10.22 -8.27
N LYS A 264 -16.63 -11.44 -8.24
CA LYS A 264 -18.05 -11.70 -8.48
C LYS A 264 -18.93 -11.26 -7.30
N ILE A 265 -18.37 -11.01 -6.13
CA ILE A 265 -19.08 -10.46 -4.97
C ILE A 265 -19.15 -8.94 -5.16
N PRO A 266 -20.34 -8.34 -5.41
CA PRO A 266 -20.43 -6.93 -5.77
C PRO A 266 -19.78 -5.98 -4.76
N ILE A 267 -20.02 -6.22 -3.46
CA ILE A 267 -19.44 -5.38 -2.40
C ILE A 267 -17.90 -5.46 -2.35
N PHE A 268 -17.32 -6.62 -2.66
CA PHE A 268 -15.88 -6.80 -2.77
C PHE A 268 -15.34 -6.03 -3.98
N ALA A 269 -15.91 -6.23 -5.16
CA ALA A 269 -15.47 -5.58 -6.40
C ALA A 269 -15.56 -4.06 -6.31
N LEU A 270 -16.67 -3.52 -5.80
CA LEU A 270 -16.85 -2.08 -5.56
C LEU A 270 -15.79 -1.54 -4.58
N SER A 271 -15.47 -2.30 -3.53
CA SER A 271 -14.47 -1.89 -2.55
C SER A 271 -13.04 -1.90 -3.10
N ILE A 272 -12.72 -2.84 -3.98
CA ILE A 272 -11.44 -2.86 -4.69
C ILE A 272 -11.34 -1.68 -5.67
N GLY A 273 -12.38 -1.42 -6.47
CA GLY A 273 -12.46 -0.26 -7.35
C GLY A 273 -12.28 1.05 -6.58
N THR A 274 -12.96 1.18 -5.44
CA THR A 274 -12.83 2.34 -4.55
C THR A 274 -11.41 2.47 -3.99
N SER A 275 -10.72 1.36 -3.68
CA SER A 275 -9.31 1.39 -3.27
C SER A 275 -8.41 1.93 -4.39
N ILE A 276 -8.52 1.40 -5.61
CA ILE A 276 -7.70 1.86 -6.73
C ILE A 276 -7.89 3.36 -6.95
N THR A 277 -9.15 3.82 -7.05
CA THR A 277 -9.45 5.24 -7.32
C THR A 277 -8.99 6.17 -6.20
N SER A 278 -9.16 5.77 -4.92
CA SER A 278 -8.73 6.59 -3.79
C SER A 278 -7.21 6.70 -3.67
N PHE A 279 -6.46 5.61 -3.90
CA PHE A 279 -5.01 5.67 -3.91
C PHE A 279 -4.46 6.41 -5.12
N THR A 280 -5.15 6.36 -6.27
CA THR A 280 -4.83 7.20 -7.44
C THR A 280 -4.98 8.68 -7.09
N ALA A 281 -6.10 9.08 -6.48
CA ALA A 281 -6.33 10.45 -6.02
C ALA A 281 -5.26 10.91 -5.02
N GLN A 282 -4.91 10.05 -4.06
CA GLN A 282 -3.86 10.34 -3.08
C GLN A 282 -2.51 10.61 -3.76
N MET A 283 -2.08 9.76 -4.70
CA MET A 283 -0.78 9.92 -5.37
C MET A 283 -0.75 11.13 -6.29
N LEU A 284 -1.85 11.43 -6.99
CA LEU A 284 -1.97 12.65 -7.78
C LEU A 284 -1.65 13.90 -6.93
N ALA A 285 -2.17 13.97 -5.70
CA ALA A 285 -1.89 15.09 -4.79
C ALA A 285 -0.48 15.00 -4.19
N MET A 286 -0.11 13.85 -3.61
CA MET A 286 1.15 13.70 -2.87
C MET A 286 2.40 13.86 -3.73
N VAL A 287 2.31 13.56 -5.03
CA VAL A 287 3.43 13.73 -5.97
C VAL A 287 3.44 15.13 -6.57
N SER A 288 2.27 15.71 -6.91
CA SER A 288 2.23 17.01 -7.57
C SER A 288 2.46 18.21 -6.63
N LEU A 289 2.00 18.11 -5.37
CA LEU A 289 2.11 19.20 -4.40
C LEU A 289 3.56 19.62 -4.07
N PRO A 290 4.52 18.69 -3.85
CA PRO A 290 5.92 19.09 -3.63
C PRO A 290 6.49 19.94 -4.76
N PHE A 291 6.23 19.57 -6.02
CA PHE A 291 6.68 20.35 -7.18
C PHE A 291 6.04 21.75 -7.21
N PHE A 292 4.76 21.85 -6.87
CA PHE A 292 4.09 23.15 -6.77
C PHE A 292 4.69 24.02 -5.65
N MET A 293 4.91 23.44 -4.49
CA MET A 293 5.50 24.13 -3.35
C MET A 293 6.93 24.60 -3.65
N GLN A 294 7.73 23.75 -4.32
CA GLN A 294 9.12 24.08 -4.64
C GLN A 294 9.22 25.08 -5.79
N ASN A 295 8.57 24.81 -6.94
CA ASN A 295 8.80 25.56 -8.16
C ASN A 295 7.98 26.85 -8.25
N ILE A 296 6.80 26.89 -7.62
CA ILE A 296 5.87 28.03 -7.69
C ILE A 296 5.89 28.85 -6.41
N LEU A 297 5.88 28.19 -5.24
CA LEU A 297 5.85 28.88 -3.96
C LEU A 297 7.25 29.16 -3.37
N GLY A 298 8.31 28.53 -3.91
CA GLY A 298 9.70 28.76 -3.51
C GLY A 298 10.10 28.13 -2.16
N TYR A 299 9.30 27.18 -1.62
CA TYR A 299 9.63 26.51 -0.36
C TYR A 299 10.83 25.58 -0.52
N SER A 300 11.67 25.54 0.51
CA SER A 300 12.77 24.58 0.62
C SER A 300 12.27 23.14 0.82
N ALA A 301 13.10 22.15 0.53
CA ALA A 301 12.75 20.73 0.72
C ALA A 301 12.34 20.39 2.17
N VAL A 302 12.95 21.05 3.16
CA VAL A 302 12.63 20.88 4.60
C VAL A 302 11.24 21.42 4.90
N GLU A 303 10.92 22.64 4.45
CA GLU A 303 9.59 23.25 4.64
C GLU A 303 8.51 22.42 3.96
N ILE A 304 8.74 21.92 2.75
CA ILE A 304 7.83 21.01 2.04
C ILE A 304 7.57 19.75 2.88
N GLY A 305 8.60 19.12 3.41
CA GLY A 305 8.46 17.96 4.27
C GLY A 305 7.57 18.23 5.50
N LEU A 306 7.78 19.38 6.14
CA LEU A 306 6.98 19.80 7.30
C LEU A 306 5.52 20.08 6.90
N LEU A 307 5.30 20.75 5.76
CA LEU A 307 3.97 21.11 5.25
C LEU A 307 3.16 19.88 4.78
N LEU A 308 3.82 18.80 4.37
CA LEU A 308 3.17 17.54 4.02
C LEU A 308 2.84 16.66 5.24
N THR A 309 3.55 16.85 6.35
CA THR A 309 3.40 16.03 7.59
C THR A 309 1.99 16.03 8.20
N PRO A 310 1.19 17.12 8.15
CA PRO A 310 -0.18 17.13 8.69
C PRO A 310 -1.11 16.05 8.09
N TRP A 311 -0.89 15.62 6.87
CA TRP A 311 -1.69 14.55 6.25
C TRP A 311 -1.53 13.20 6.98
N PRO A 312 -0.33 12.61 7.08
CA PRO A 312 -0.18 11.35 7.81
C PRO A 312 -0.54 11.51 9.29
N LEU A 313 -0.27 12.65 9.95
CA LEU A 313 -0.66 12.88 11.33
C LEU A 313 -2.18 12.83 11.53
N ALA A 314 -2.94 13.47 10.66
CA ALA A 314 -4.40 13.40 10.68
C ALA A 314 -4.90 11.97 10.44
N THR A 315 -4.26 11.23 9.53
CA THR A 315 -4.59 9.81 9.29
C THR A 315 -4.32 8.95 10.53
N ILE A 316 -3.21 9.19 11.25
CA ILE A 316 -2.89 8.50 12.53
C ILE A 316 -4.01 8.64 13.55
N LEU A 317 -4.61 9.82 13.65
CA LEU A 317 -5.69 10.09 14.60
C LEU A 317 -7.03 9.50 14.12
N THR A 318 -7.33 9.61 12.83
CA THR A 318 -8.64 9.25 12.29
C THR A 318 -8.79 7.77 11.97
N ALA A 319 -7.74 7.04 11.63
CA ALA A 319 -7.83 5.62 11.29
C ALA A 319 -8.31 4.74 12.46
N PRO A 320 -7.81 4.88 13.70
CA PRO A 320 -8.35 4.14 14.85
C PRO A 320 -9.80 4.55 15.21
N LEU A 321 -10.13 5.84 15.02
CA LEU A 321 -11.50 6.33 15.23
C LEU A 321 -12.44 5.67 14.21
N ALA A 322 -12.08 5.65 12.94
CA ALA A 322 -12.81 4.98 11.88
C ALA A 322 -12.98 3.48 12.17
N GLY A 323 -11.94 2.83 12.72
CA GLY A 323 -11.99 1.44 13.15
C GLY A 323 -13.00 1.14 14.26
N ARG A 324 -13.25 2.11 15.15
CA ARG A 324 -14.31 1.99 16.17
C ARG A 324 -15.70 2.33 15.62
N LEU A 325 -15.76 3.33 14.73
CA LEU A 325 -17.02 3.78 14.14
C LEU A 325 -17.61 2.71 13.20
N VAL A 326 -16.80 1.96 12.48
CA VAL A 326 -17.27 0.90 11.56
C VAL A 326 -17.99 -0.24 12.30
N GLU A 327 -17.81 -0.38 13.61
CA GLU A 327 -18.56 -1.31 14.45
C GLU A 327 -20.02 -0.90 14.64
N LYS A 328 -20.34 0.39 14.48
CA LYS A 328 -21.65 0.98 14.74
C LYS A 328 -22.32 1.60 13.52
N VAL A 329 -21.54 2.06 12.57
CA VAL A 329 -21.96 2.79 11.37
C VAL A 329 -21.67 1.95 10.14
N HIS A 330 -22.57 1.99 9.14
CA HIS A 330 -22.38 1.25 7.90
C HIS A 330 -21.07 1.66 7.19
N PRO A 331 -20.18 0.71 6.81
CA PRO A 331 -18.89 1.02 6.21
C PRO A 331 -18.98 1.89 4.95
N GLY A 332 -20.05 1.69 4.14
CA GLY A 332 -20.29 2.47 2.93
C GLY A 332 -20.55 3.95 3.22
N LEU A 333 -21.34 4.25 4.26
CA LEU A 333 -21.61 5.64 4.69
C LEU A 333 -20.35 6.30 5.22
N LEU A 334 -19.64 5.61 6.12
CA LEU A 334 -18.43 6.14 6.73
C LEU A 334 -17.34 6.39 5.68
N GLY A 335 -17.19 5.47 4.72
CA GLY A 335 -16.28 5.65 3.59
C GLY A 335 -16.70 6.78 2.65
N GLY A 336 -18.01 6.95 2.39
CA GLY A 336 -18.55 8.05 1.60
C GLY A 336 -18.26 9.41 2.25
N ILE A 337 -18.51 9.55 3.55
CA ILE A 337 -18.19 10.76 4.33
C ILE A 337 -16.67 11.03 4.28
N GLY A 338 -15.85 10.00 4.50
CA GLY A 338 -14.39 10.13 4.43
C GLY A 338 -13.93 10.66 3.07
N MET A 339 -14.46 10.10 1.96
CA MET A 339 -14.11 10.58 0.62
C MET A 339 -14.65 11.96 0.29
N ALA A 340 -15.80 12.35 0.83
CA ALA A 340 -16.31 13.72 0.71
C ALA A 340 -15.40 14.73 1.41
N ILE A 341 -14.95 14.42 2.63
CA ILE A 341 -13.96 15.23 3.38
C ILE A 341 -12.65 15.30 2.60
N PHE A 342 -12.18 14.17 2.04
CA PHE A 342 -10.96 14.11 1.24
C PHE A 342 -11.06 14.97 -0.03
N ALA A 343 -12.16 14.84 -0.79
CA ALA A 343 -12.42 15.66 -1.97
C ALA A 343 -12.51 17.16 -1.64
N THR A 344 -13.13 17.52 -0.51
CA THR A 344 -13.17 18.89 -0.01
C THR A 344 -11.76 19.40 0.32
N GLY A 345 -10.94 18.58 0.99
CA GLY A 345 -9.54 18.89 1.28
C GLY A 345 -8.74 19.18 0.00
N LEU A 346 -8.85 18.30 -1.01
CA LEU A 346 -8.23 18.46 -2.32
C LEU A 346 -8.74 19.73 -3.05
N PHE A 347 -10.05 19.99 -2.99
CA PHE A 347 -10.65 21.18 -3.57
C PHE A 347 -10.14 22.48 -2.91
N THR A 348 -10.01 22.48 -1.59
CA THR A 348 -9.42 23.63 -0.90
C THR A 348 -7.94 23.83 -1.24
N LEU A 349 -7.18 22.74 -1.47
CA LEU A 349 -5.79 22.81 -1.97
C LEU A 349 -5.73 23.35 -3.40
N TYR A 350 -6.69 22.99 -4.27
CA TYR A 350 -6.82 23.54 -5.62
C TYR A 350 -7.05 25.06 -5.60
N LEU A 351 -7.82 25.57 -4.62
CA LEU A 351 -8.09 26.99 -4.41
C LEU A 351 -7.00 27.72 -3.59
N LEU A 352 -5.80 27.15 -3.48
CA LEU A 352 -4.71 27.77 -2.72
C LEU A 352 -4.31 29.09 -3.40
N PRO A 353 -4.18 30.22 -2.65
CA PRO A 353 -3.74 31.49 -3.22
C PRO A 353 -2.27 31.40 -3.66
N THR A 354 -1.85 32.37 -4.49
CA THR A 354 -0.48 32.41 -5.03
C THR A 354 0.60 32.60 -3.95
N HIS A 355 0.26 33.23 -2.83
CA HIS A 355 1.15 33.41 -1.66
C HIS A 355 0.42 32.95 -0.40
N PRO A 356 0.31 31.64 -0.15
CA PRO A 356 -0.40 31.13 1.01
C PRO A 356 0.45 31.28 2.26
N ALA A 357 -0.16 31.67 3.38
CA ALA A 357 0.46 31.45 4.66
C ALA A 357 0.57 29.92 4.93
N GLU A 358 1.61 29.46 5.62
CA GLU A 358 1.84 28.04 5.91
C GLU A 358 0.62 27.36 6.58
N TRP A 359 -0.04 28.06 7.49
CA TRP A 359 -1.28 27.59 8.12
C TRP A 359 -2.36 27.20 7.09
N ASN A 360 -2.44 27.94 5.98
CA ASN A 360 -3.37 27.65 4.91
C ASN A 360 -3.10 26.30 4.21
N ILE A 361 -1.86 25.85 4.20
CA ILE A 361 -1.47 24.54 3.67
C ILE A 361 -1.73 23.47 4.73
N ILE A 362 -1.31 23.71 5.98
CA ILE A 362 -1.37 22.76 7.09
C ILE A 362 -2.78 22.20 7.31
N TRP A 363 -3.79 23.08 7.50
CA TRP A 363 -5.15 22.61 7.76
C TRP A 363 -5.79 21.87 6.57
N ARG A 364 -5.45 22.26 5.35
CA ARG A 364 -5.94 21.58 4.13
C ARG A 364 -5.33 20.18 3.99
N MET A 365 -4.05 20.06 4.25
CA MET A 365 -3.37 18.77 4.31
C MET A 365 -3.93 17.87 5.41
N ALA A 366 -4.20 18.43 6.58
CA ALA A 366 -4.84 17.70 7.67
C ALA A 366 -6.25 17.23 7.29
N LEU A 367 -7.03 18.08 6.60
CA LEU A 367 -8.36 17.73 6.10
C LEU A 367 -8.31 16.55 5.12
N CYS A 368 -7.34 16.56 4.20
CA CYS A 368 -7.10 15.44 3.30
C CYS A 368 -6.77 14.15 4.07
N GLY A 369 -5.89 14.24 5.06
CA GLY A 369 -5.50 13.10 5.90
C GLY A 369 -6.65 12.54 6.73
N MET A 370 -7.49 13.41 7.31
CA MET A 370 -8.70 13.01 8.04
C MET A 370 -9.68 12.25 7.14
N GLY A 371 -9.97 12.80 5.96
CA GLY A 371 -10.87 12.16 5.01
C GLY A 371 -10.36 10.80 4.55
N PHE A 372 -9.09 10.71 4.19
CA PHE A 372 -8.47 9.47 3.74
C PHE A 372 -8.42 8.40 4.83
N GLY A 373 -8.06 8.76 6.08
CA GLY A 373 -8.06 7.85 7.23
C GLY A 373 -9.45 7.32 7.57
N LEU A 374 -10.47 8.19 7.50
CA LEU A 374 -11.86 7.83 7.75
C LEU A 374 -12.43 6.91 6.67
N PHE A 375 -11.93 6.98 5.43
CA PHE A 375 -12.31 6.10 4.33
C PHE A 375 -11.57 4.76 4.36
N GLN A 376 -10.25 4.77 4.50
CA GLN A 376 -9.39 3.61 4.28
C GLN A 376 -9.74 2.44 5.20
N THR A 377 -9.94 2.70 6.48
CA THR A 377 -10.21 1.66 7.48
C THR A 377 -11.52 0.92 7.23
N PRO A 378 -12.71 1.57 7.04
CA PRO A 378 -13.94 0.87 6.71
C PRO A 378 -13.87 0.12 5.39
N ASN A 379 -13.18 0.67 4.40
CA ASN A 379 -13.00 0.01 3.12
C ASN A 379 -12.20 -1.29 3.24
N ASN A 380 -11.08 -1.27 4.00
CA ASN A 380 -10.27 -2.45 4.27
C ASN A 380 -11.05 -3.52 5.04
N VAL A 381 -11.83 -3.11 6.06
CA VAL A 381 -12.75 -4.01 6.79
C VAL A 381 -13.73 -4.67 5.83
N THR A 382 -14.35 -3.89 4.94
CA THR A 382 -15.33 -4.42 3.97
C THR A 382 -14.70 -5.43 3.03
N ILE A 383 -13.53 -5.13 2.46
CA ILE A 383 -12.83 -6.05 1.55
C ILE A 383 -12.57 -7.39 2.25
N VAL A 384 -11.96 -7.33 3.45
CA VAL A 384 -11.54 -8.55 4.15
C VAL A 384 -12.73 -9.33 4.71
N SER A 385 -13.78 -8.65 5.21
CA SER A 385 -14.95 -9.31 5.79
C SER A 385 -15.94 -9.87 4.75
N SER A 386 -15.96 -9.32 3.54
CA SER A 386 -16.84 -9.81 2.46
C SER A 386 -16.33 -11.10 1.80
N ALA A 387 -15.05 -11.42 1.96
CA ALA A 387 -14.49 -12.66 1.47
C ALA A 387 -14.75 -13.83 2.42
N PRO A 388 -14.94 -15.07 1.91
CA PRO A 388 -14.98 -16.27 2.73
C PRO A 388 -13.70 -16.43 3.56
N THR A 389 -13.80 -17.07 4.74
CA THR A 389 -12.67 -17.17 5.67
C THR A 389 -11.47 -17.91 5.06
N HIS A 390 -11.73 -18.94 4.25
CA HIS A 390 -10.67 -19.72 3.57
C HIS A 390 -10.01 -18.96 2.41
N ARG A 391 -10.57 -17.80 1.98
CA ARG A 391 -10.03 -16.91 0.93
C ARG A 391 -9.49 -15.59 1.50
N SER A 392 -9.21 -15.54 2.80
CA SER A 392 -8.70 -14.32 3.45
C SER A 392 -7.34 -13.87 2.92
N GLY A 393 -6.48 -14.80 2.50
CA GLY A 393 -5.22 -14.47 1.82
C GLY A 393 -5.47 -13.80 0.47
N GLY A 394 -6.35 -14.37 -0.37
CA GLY A 394 -6.74 -13.75 -1.64
C GLY A 394 -7.30 -12.34 -1.46
N ALA A 395 -8.14 -12.11 -0.44
CA ALA A 395 -8.67 -10.78 -0.12
C ALA A 395 -7.56 -9.82 0.35
N SER A 396 -6.63 -10.28 1.20
CA SER A 396 -5.48 -9.51 1.68
C SER A 396 -4.55 -9.13 0.52
N GLY A 397 -4.21 -10.09 -0.33
CA GLY A 397 -3.39 -9.85 -1.52
C GLY A 397 -4.03 -8.86 -2.49
N MET A 398 -5.34 -9.01 -2.76
CA MET A 398 -6.05 -8.08 -3.65
C MET A 398 -6.14 -6.66 -3.08
N LEU A 399 -6.29 -6.51 -1.75
CA LEU A 399 -6.22 -5.21 -1.09
C LEU A 399 -4.86 -4.54 -1.31
N GLY A 400 -3.77 -5.28 -1.12
CA GLY A 400 -2.41 -4.79 -1.36
C GLY A 400 -2.17 -4.43 -2.82
N THR A 401 -2.62 -5.30 -3.75
CA THR A 401 -2.51 -5.08 -5.20
C THR A 401 -3.31 -3.85 -5.63
N ALA A 402 -4.54 -3.67 -5.14
CA ALA A 402 -5.36 -2.50 -5.46
C ALA A 402 -4.69 -1.20 -5.01
N ARG A 403 -4.04 -1.19 -3.84
CA ARG A 403 -3.26 -0.05 -3.36
C ARG A 403 -2.10 0.26 -4.30
N LEU A 404 -1.28 -0.74 -4.63
CA LEU A 404 -0.11 -0.57 -5.49
C LEU A 404 -0.52 -0.11 -6.90
N LEU A 405 -1.57 -0.70 -7.48
CA LEU A 405 -2.11 -0.27 -8.78
C LEU A 405 -2.58 1.19 -8.74
N GLY A 406 -3.33 1.57 -7.70
CA GLY A 406 -3.79 2.95 -7.54
C GLY A 406 -2.61 3.93 -7.41
N GLN A 407 -1.60 3.57 -6.63
CA GLN A 407 -0.38 4.37 -6.49
C GLN A 407 0.37 4.52 -7.81
N THR A 408 0.59 3.43 -8.54
CA THR A 408 1.27 3.45 -9.83
C THR A 408 0.48 4.26 -10.88
N LEU A 409 -0.84 4.06 -10.96
CA LEU A 409 -1.69 4.84 -11.85
C LEU A 409 -1.62 6.34 -11.52
N GLY A 410 -1.67 6.68 -10.23
CA GLY A 410 -1.56 8.07 -9.79
C GLY A 410 -0.25 8.73 -10.20
N THR A 411 0.88 8.08 -9.95
CA THR A 411 2.21 8.61 -10.34
C THR A 411 2.38 8.73 -11.84
N THR A 412 1.90 7.73 -12.61
CA THR A 412 1.90 7.77 -14.08
C THR A 412 1.06 8.94 -14.62
N LEU A 413 -0.12 9.17 -14.05
CA LEU A 413 -0.99 10.29 -14.43
C LEU A 413 -0.34 11.64 -14.12
N VAL A 414 0.38 11.79 -12.99
CA VAL A 414 1.15 12.99 -12.69
C VAL A 414 2.18 13.26 -13.80
N ALA A 415 2.98 12.24 -14.16
CA ALA A 415 4.01 12.38 -15.19
C ALA A 415 3.39 12.75 -16.54
N LEU A 416 2.24 12.17 -16.90
CA LEU A 416 1.51 12.50 -18.12
C LEU A 416 1.00 13.96 -18.11
N LEU A 417 0.36 14.38 -17.00
CA LEU A 417 -0.15 15.74 -16.86
C LEU A 417 0.99 16.79 -16.87
N PHE A 418 2.13 16.46 -16.27
CA PHE A 418 3.32 17.33 -16.29
C PHE A 418 3.91 17.54 -17.68
N ARG A 419 3.69 16.59 -18.60
CA ARG A 419 4.07 16.76 -20.02
C ARG A 419 3.08 17.60 -20.82
N ILE A 420 1.79 17.49 -20.50
CA ILE A 420 0.72 18.15 -21.27
C ILE A 420 0.56 19.61 -20.85
N PHE A 421 0.67 19.89 -19.54
CA PHE A 421 0.40 21.21 -18.99
C PHE A 421 1.69 22.00 -18.72
N ALA A 422 1.60 23.33 -18.89
CA ALA A 422 2.67 24.24 -18.51
C ALA A 422 2.89 24.24 -16.99
N GLU A 423 4.09 24.60 -16.55
CA GLU A 423 4.55 24.45 -15.16
C GLU A 423 3.59 25.06 -14.12
N GLY A 424 3.06 26.26 -14.37
CA GLY A 424 2.10 26.94 -13.49
C GLY A 424 0.74 26.24 -13.33
N HIS A 425 0.37 25.32 -14.23
CA HIS A 425 -0.94 24.64 -14.22
C HIS A 425 -0.84 23.13 -13.90
N ARG A 426 0.35 22.57 -13.79
CA ARG A 426 0.60 21.14 -13.59
C ARG A 426 -0.07 20.60 -12.33
N ALA A 427 0.18 21.23 -11.20
CA ALA A 427 -0.39 20.80 -9.92
C ALA A 427 -1.90 21.00 -9.88
N GLN A 428 -2.42 22.07 -10.45
CA GLN A 428 -3.85 22.32 -10.54
C GLN A 428 -4.56 21.24 -11.36
N ALA A 429 -4.00 20.84 -12.52
CA ALA A 429 -4.54 19.73 -13.32
C ALA A 429 -4.53 18.41 -12.55
N CYS A 430 -3.46 18.10 -11.81
CA CYS A 430 -3.37 16.92 -10.97
C CYS A 430 -4.41 16.94 -9.83
N LEU A 431 -4.60 18.09 -9.16
CA LEU A 431 -5.58 18.24 -8.10
C LEU A 431 -7.02 18.11 -8.62
N LEU A 432 -7.35 18.68 -9.78
CA LEU A 432 -8.67 18.52 -10.41
C LEU A 432 -8.96 17.05 -10.72
N LEU A 433 -7.99 16.34 -11.29
CA LEU A 433 -8.13 14.91 -11.56
C LEU A 433 -8.23 14.09 -10.26
N ALA A 434 -7.48 14.46 -9.22
CA ALA A 434 -7.57 13.85 -7.90
C ALA A 434 -8.95 14.04 -7.26
N ILE A 435 -9.54 15.25 -7.38
CA ILE A 435 -10.90 15.54 -6.91
C ILE A 435 -11.91 14.64 -7.64
N PHE A 436 -11.79 14.51 -8.96
CA PHE A 436 -12.65 13.63 -9.75
C PHE A 436 -12.60 12.17 -9.24
N PHE A 437 -11.40 11.62 -9.06
CA PHE A 437 -11.23 10.27 -8.53
C PHE A 437 -11.74 10.13 -7.09
N ALA A 438 -11.55 11.15 -6.23
CA ALA A 438 -12.05 11.15 -4.87
C ALA A 438 -13.59 11.16 -4.82
N ILE A 439 -14.25 11.97 -5.65
CA ILE A 439 -15.71 12.00 -5.79
C ILE A 439 -16.22 10.65 -6.31
N ALA A 440 -15.60 10.11 -7.37
CA ALA A 440 -15.97 8.81 -7.91
C ALA A 440 -15.86 7.70 -6.85
N ALA A 441 -14.77 7.68 -6.06
CA ALA A 441 -14.61 6.76 -4.94
C ALA A 441 -15.69 6.94 -3.88
N GLY A 442 -16.07 8.19 -3.56
CA GLY A 442 -17.14 8.52 -2.61
C GLY A 442 -18.50 8.02 -3.07
N VAL A 443 -18.85 8.25 -4.33
CA VAL A 443 -20.09 7.77 -4.96
C VAL A 443 -20.15 6.24 -4.91
N VAL A 444 -19.10 5.55 -5.37
CA VAL A 444 -19.03 4.09 -5.34
C VAL A 444 -19.11 3.56 -3.90
N SER A 445 -18.45 4.23 -2.93
CA SER A 445 -18.55 3.88 -1.51
C SER A 445 -20.00 4.00 -0.99
N SER A 446 -20.72 5.03 -1.41
CA SER A 446 -22.13 5.25 -1.00
C SER A 446 -23.09 4.24 -1.65
N ILE A 447 -22.86 3.84 -2.91
CA ILE A 447 -23.65 2.78 -3.57
C ILE A 447 -23.58 1.46 -2.78
N ARG A 448 -22.48 1.18 -2.09
CA ARG A 448 -22.38 -0.02 -1.23
C ARG A 448 -23.40 -0.07 -0.10
N MET A 449 -24.02 1.06 0.28
CA MET A 449 -25.09 1.08 1.29
C MET A 449 -26.33 0.32 0.83
N THR A 450 -26.57 0.23 -0.50
CA THR A 450 -27.70 -0.52 -1.06
C THR A 450 -27.44 -2.03 -1.11
N GLN A 451 -26.21 -2.45 -0.87
CA GLN A 451 -25.81 -3.86 -0.83
C GLN A 451 -25.96 -4.40 0.59
N ALA A 452 -26.54 -5.59 0.74
CA ALA A 452 -26.68 -6.23 2.05
C ALA A 452 -25.32 -6.38 2.74
N SER A 453 -25.18 -5.81 3.94
CA SER A 453 -23.94 -5.94 4.73
C SER A 453 -23.70 -7.41 5.08
N PRO A 454 -22.50 -7.95 4.89
CA PRO A 454 -22.16 -9.32 5.32
C PRO A 454 -22.36 -9.55 6.82
N ALA A 455 -22.34 -8.49 7.64
CA ALA A 455 -22.55 -8.53 9.08
C ALA A 455 -24.01 -8.77 9.51
N GLY A 456 -24.98 -8.76 8.58
CA GLY A 456 -26.41 -8.86 8.84
C GLY A 456 -27.01 -10.27 8.77
N LYS A 457 -26.24 -11.30 8.43
CA LYS A 457 -26.71 -12.69 8.58
C LYS A 457 -26.23 -13.22 9.93
N LYS A 458 -27.08 -12.97 10.95
CA LYS A 458 -27.08 -13.74 12.20
C LYS A 458 -27.68 -15.14 11.96
#